data_8c9a84b2b66759af6115cea402368e98
#
_entry.id   8c9a84b2b66759af6115cea402368e98
#
_cell.length_a   1.000
_cell.length_b   1.000
_cell.length_c   1.000
_cell.angle_alpha   90.00
_cell.angle_beta   90.00
_cell.angle_gamma   90.00
#
_symmetry.space_group_name_H-M   'P 1'
#
loop_
_entity.id
_entity.type
_entity.pdbx_description
1 polymer ?
#
loop_
_entity_poly.entity_id
_entity_poly.type
_entity_poly.pdbx_seq_one_letter_code
_entity_poly.pdbx_strand_id
1 'polypeptide(L)' 'MVKPRPLTERQQTLIDLYGYCQLGMTPQQFYAKWQVNHEVIAFICARSMSTVRRWFKRGGNYRRPRPADLRHLALMDFL' A
#
# COMPACT_ATOMS: atom_id res chain seq x y z
N MET A 1 18.31 -28.73 -5.61
CA MET A 1 17.64 -27.48 -5.20
C MET A 1 18.64 -26.57 -4.51
N VAL A 2 18.74 -25.36 -4.98
CA VAL A 2 19.63 -24.39 -4.35
C VAL A 2 19.01 -23.91 -3.05
N LYS A 3 19.78 -24.02 -1.97
CA LYS A 3 19.32 -23.53 -0.69
C LYS A 3 19.22 -22.00 -0.73
N PRO A 4 18.06 -21.40 -0.43
CA PRO A 4 17.93 -19.96 -0.49
C PRO A 4 18.84 -19.29 0.56
N ARG A 5 19.24 -18.07 0.27
CA ARG A 5 19.97 -17.28 1.25
C ARG A 5 19.10 -17.05 2.48
N PRO A 6 19.71 -16.97 3.67
CA PRO A 6 18.95 -16.50 4.82
C PRO A 6 18.39 -15.11 4.53
N LEU A 7 17.12 -14.94 4.81
CA LEU A 7 16.48 -13.66 4.64
C LEU A 7 16.96 -12.69 5.72
N THR A 8 17.05 -11.42 5.39
CA THR A 8 17.27 -10.40 6.40
C THR A 8 16.04 -10.35 7.30
N GLU A 9 16.20 -9.88 8.51
CA GLU A 9 15.10 -9.71 9.45
C GLU A 9 13.95 -8.90 8.84
N ARG A 10 14.30 -7.84 8.11
CA ARG A 10 13.32 -6.99 7.43
C ARG A 10 12.57 -7.75 6.34
N GLN A 11 13.27 -8.55 5.53
CA GLN A 11 12.64 -9.35 4.48
C GLN A 11 11.71 -10.40 5.08
N GLN A 12 12.12 -11.04 6.14
CA GLN A 12 11.30 -12.02 6.82
C GLN A 12 10.03 -11.38 7.37
N THR A 13 10.13 -10.20 7.96
CA THR A 13 8.98 -9.46 8.46
C THR A 13 7.99 -9.16 7.36
N LEU A 14 8.46 -8.73 6.18
CA LEU A 14 7.59 -8.47 5.04
C LEU A 14 6.86 -9.73 4.58
N ILE A 15 7.56 -10.85 4.49
CA ILE A 15 6.96 -12.12 4.08
C ILE A 15 5.89 -12.55 5.08
N ASP A 16 6.17 -12.44 6.36
CA ASP A 16 5.23 -12.80 7.41
C ASP A 16 3.98 -11.95 7.35
N LEU A 17 4.11 -10.65 7.15
CA LEU A 17 2.96 -9.75 7.02
C LEU A 17 2.11 -10.10 5.81
N TYR A 18 2.73 -10.43 4.69
CA TYR A 18 2.01 -10.88 3.50
C TYR A 18 1.27 -12.19 3.75
N GLY A 19 1.94 -13.11 4.42
CA GLY A 19 1.38 -14.43 4.69
C GLY A 19 0.12 -14.38 5.55
N TYR A 20 0.03 -13.40 6.45
CA TYR A 20 -1.15 -13.24 7.31
C TYR A 20 -2.25 -12.40 6.67
N CYS A 21 -2.05 -11.90 5.45
CA CYS A 21 -3.04 -11.08 4.74
C CYS A 21 -3.47 -9.84 5.53
N GLN A 22 -2.67 -9.42 6.49
CA GLN A 22 -2.96 -8.25 7.33
C GLN A 22 -2.15 -7.02 6.92
N LEU A 23 -1.27 -7.18 5.95
CA LEU A 23 -0.49 -6.07 5.46
C LEU A 23 -1.38 -5.17 4.61
N GLY A 24 -1.67 -4.02 5.13
CA GLY A 24 -2.46 -3.03 4.43
C GLY A 24 -2.34 -1.67 5.09
N MET A 25 -2.41 -0.64 4.27
CA MET A 25 -2.41 0.73 4.74
C MET A 25 -3.37 1.51 3.86
N THR A 26 -4.30 2.24 4.48
CA THR A 26 -5.24 3.03 3.70
C THR A 26 -4.56 4.23 3.06
N PRO A 27 -5.08 4.72 1.91
CA PRO A 27 -4.53 5.95 1.32
C PRO A 27 -4.58 7.12 2.29
N GLN A 28 -5.62 7.21 3.13
CA GLN A 28 -5.75 8.26 4.13
C GLN A 28 -4.65 8.18 5.18
N GLN A 29 -4.34 6.98 5.66
CA GLN A 29 -3.25 6.77 6.60
C GLN A 29 -1.90 7.14 6.01
N PHE A 30 -1.66 6.72 4.77
CA PHE A 30 -0.41 7.01 4.08
C PHE A 30 -0.26 8.52 3.84
N TYR A 31 -1.33 9.15 3.40
CA TYR A 31 -1.36 10.59 3.18
C TYR A 31 -1.04 11.37 4.47
N ALA A 32 -1.66 10.98 5.57
CA ALA A 32 -1.46 11.64 6.84
C ALA A 32 -0.04 11.47 7.38
N LYS A 33 0.52 10.26 7.23
CA LYS A 33 1.84 9.94 7.77
C LYS A 33 2.97 10.61 6.97
N TRP A 34 2.89 10.54 5.64
CA TRP A 34 3.98 10.96 4.77
C TRP A 34 3.76 12.34 4.17
N GLN A 35 2.56 12.90 4.32
CA GLN A 35 2.21 14.22 3.80
C GLN A 35 2.56 14.39 2.31
N VAL A 36 2.28 13.35 1.54
CA VAL A 36 2.48 13.34 0.09
C VAL A 36 1.19 13.77 -0.61
N ASN A 37 1.29 14.18 -1.87
CA ASN A 37 0.10 14.51 -2.65
C ASN A 37 -0.51 13.25 -3.27
N HIS A 38 -1.70 13.39 -3.85
CA HIS A 38 -2.41 12.27 -4.47
C HIS A 38 -1.65 11.68 -5.66
N GLU A 39 -0.84 12.47 -6.35
CA GLU A 39 -0.01 12.01 -7.45
C GLU A 39 0.98 10.94 -7.02
N VAL A 40 1.61 11.13 -5.88
CA VAL A 40 2.56 10.15 -5.33
C VAL A 40 1.84 8.85 -5.04
N ILE A 41 0.66 8.92 -4.42
CA ILE A 41 -0.13 7.74 -4.12
C ILE A 41 -0.55 7.02 -5.42
N ALA A 42 -0.96 7.77 -6.43
CA ALA A 42 -1.32 7.22 -7.73
C ALA A 42 -0.13 6.49 -8.36
N PHE A 43 1.05 7.06 -8.27
CA PHE A 43 2.27 6.44 -8.78
C PHE A 43 2.61 5.14 -8.05
N ILE A 44 2.55 5.16 -6.72
CA ILE A 44 2.85 3.98 -5.90
C ILE A 44 1.91 2.82 -6.23
N CYS A 45 0.62 3.12 -6.36
CA CYS A 45 -0.41 2.11 -6.61
C CYS A 45 -0.61 1.81 -8.10
N ALA A 46 0.08 2.51 -8.99
CA ALA A 46 -0.11 2.39 -10.44
C ALA A 46 -1.57 2.63 -10.83
N ARG A 47 -2.19 3.65 -10.26
CA ARG A 47 -3.58 4.03 -10.52
C ARG A 47 -3.64 5.43 -11.14
N SER A 48 -4.77 5.71 -11.80
CA SER A 48 -5.01 7.06 -12.31
C SER A 48 -5.32 8.03 -11.18
N MET A 49 -5.10 9.31 -11.44
CA MET A 49 -5.47 10.36 -10.49
C MET A 49 -6.96 10.36 -10.16
N SER A 50 -7.80 10.06 -11.15
CA SER A 50 -9.25 9.97 -10.94
C SER A 50 -9.59 8.90 -9.91
N THR A 51 -8.96 7.74 -10.00
CA THR A 51 -9.17 6.64 -9.07
C THR A 51 -8.74 7.02 -7.66
N VAL A 52 -7.54 7.61 -7.53
CA VAL A 52 -7.04 8.03 -6.22
C VAL A 52 -7.93 9.09 -5.59
N ARG A 53 -8.38 10.06 -6.36
CA ARG A 53 -9.29 11.10 -5.86
C ARG A 53 -10.57 10.49 -5.31
N ARG A 54 -11.10 9.42 -5.92
CA ARG A 54 -12.30 8.76 -5.44
C ARG A 54 -12.10 8.06 -4.09
N TRP A 55 -10.87 7.66 -3.80
CA TRP A 55 -10.56 7.07 -2.49
C TRP A 55 -10.70 8.08 -1.35
N PHE A 56 -10.52 9.36 -1.65
CA PHE A 56 -10.61 10.43 -0.66
C PHE A 56 -11.97 11.15 -0.66
N LYS A 57 -12.88 10.76 -1.55
CA LYS A 57 -14.23 11.32 -1.59
C LYS A 57 -15.14 10.62 -0.60
N ARG A 58 -16.26 11.28 -0.30
CA ARG A 58 -17.30 10.74 0.55
C ARG A 58 -18.60 10.60 -0.25
N GLY A 59 -19.49 9.72 0.21
CA GLY A 59 -20.79 9.53 -0.41
C GLY A 59 -20.75 8.68 -1.67
N GLY A 60 -21.66 8.93 -2.61
CA GLY A 60 -21.83 8.09 -3.78
C GLY A 60 -20.65 8.04 -4.74
N ASN A 61 -19.73 9.00 -4.66
CA ASN A 61 -18.54 9.03 -5.51
C ASN A 61 -17.33 8.31 -4.92
N TYR A 62 -17.48 7.79 -3.71
CA TYR A 62 -16.40 7.07 -3.04
C TYR A 62 -16.16 5.73 -3.72
N ARG A 63 -14.90 5.41 -3.90
CA ARG A 63 -14.46 4.09 -4.34
C ARG A 63 -13.52 3.49 -3.31
N ARG A 64 -13.76 2.25 -2.96
CA ARG A 64 -12.89 1.56 -2.01
C ARG A 64 -11.61 1.10 -2.70
N PRO A 65 -10.41 1.35 -2.12
CA PRO A 65 -9.17 0.78 -2.66
C PRO A 65 -9.23 -0.75 -2.63
N ARG A 66 -8.60 -1.36 -3.61
CA ARG A 66 -8.49 -2.82 -3.64
C ARG A 66 -7.42 -3.28 -2.65
N PRO A 67 -7.47 -4.55 -2.21
CA PRO A 67 -6.43 -5.07 -1.30
C PRO A 67 -5.01 -4.91 -1.83
N ALA A 68 -4.79 -5.02 -3.14
CA ALA A 68 -3.48 -4.80 -3.74
C ALA A 68 -2.99 -3.37 -3.53
N ASP A 69 -3.87 -2.39 -3.61
CA ASP A 69 -3.51 -0.99 -3.38
C ASP A 69 -3.07 -0.76 -1.93
N LEU A 70 -3.80 -1.34 -1.00
CA LEU A 70 -3.46 -1.25 0.42
C LEU A 70 -2.09 -1.88 0.72
N ARG A 71 -1.80 -3.00 0.06
CA ARG A 71 -0.49 -3.67 0.21
C ARG A 71 0.64 -2.83 -0.36
N HIS A 72 0.44 -2.20 -1.51
CA HIS A 72 1.45 -1.33 -2.11
C HIS A 72 1.82 -0.18 -1.18
N LEU A 73 0.82 0.46 -0.59
CA LEU A 73 1.06 1.56 0.34
C LEU A 73 1.76 1.08 1.61
N ALA A 74 1.34 -0.05 2.15
CA ALA A 74 1.98 -0.63 3.34
C ALA A 74 3.43 -1.00 3.09
N LEU A 75 3.73 -1.58 1.93
CA LEU A 75 5.11 -1.90 1.54
C LEU A 75 5.97 -0.64 1.41
N MET A 76 5.43 0.39 0.80
CA MET A 76 6.15 1.66 0.66
C MET A 76 6.40 2.30 2.03
N ASP A 77 5.44 2.22 2.94
CA ASP A 77 5.58 2.71 4.30
C ASP A 77 6.67 1.96 5.06
N PHE A 78 6.76 0.65 4.85
CA PHE A 78 7.76 -0.18 5.51
C PHE A 78 9.17 0.12 5.00
N LEU A 79 9.31 0.35 3.72
CA LEU A 79 10.61 0.61 3.10
C LEU A 79 11.12 2.01 3.45
#